data_b079587e82869df8039c352e04f8060e
#
_entry.id   b079587e82869df8039c352e04f8060e
#
_cell.length_a   1.000
_cell.length_b   1.000
_cell.length_c   1.000
_cell.angle_alpha   90.00
_cell.angle_beta   90.00
_cell.angle_gamma   90.00
#
_symmetry.space_group_name_H-M   'P 1'
#
loop_
_entity.id
_entity.type
_entity.pdbx_description
1 polymer ?
#
loop_
_entity_poly.entity_id
_entity_poly.type
_entity_poly.pdbx_seq_one_letter_code
_entity_poly.pdbx_strand_id
1 'polypeptide(L)'
;MKNFVFYNPVKIIFGIGETTKLGVETKAIGERPLVVFGKTSAKETGLDSRCLNILKECGLKPTPFYGIEPNPRESTCDKAVAVASENDCDCVVGVGGGSVMDASKLIAVSASGEKPVWSYVKQEVKAESALPVVLLPTLAATGSEFNAGAVITNWETKEKFGFHSPFIFPKVSIMDPELTASTPPNHTAYGGVDIIIHVLETYLTTDDEHTPVQDYVSEGVMKTVMEYLPQALIEGNDLTARSQLSWASAVALSGMPNNGRSGGFLMHWMEHIMSAHYDIPHGLGLAYLLLPTLEYVEKHFPSRFEKFVSNVTDDMRGFLGSIDCLTSLKEMGIPERMATRFVGDLFEQKAIEGIIPGNPQLTKEGAKRIYLGKY
;
A
#
# COMPACT_ATOMS: atom_id res chain seq x y z
N MET A 1 -12.84 11.28 -20.49
CA MET A 1 -12.99 10.18 -19.51
C MET A 1 -13.10 8.86 -20.27
N LYS A 2 -12.31 7.85 -19.92
CA LYS A 2 -12.30 6.51 -20.54
C LYS A 2 -13.47 5.66 -20.02
N ASN A 3 -13.88 4.63 -20.78
CA ASN A 3 -14.86 3.66 -20.30
C ASN A 3 -14.26 2.83 -19.14
N PHE A 4 -15.03 2.55 -18.10
CA PHE A 4 -14.60 1.74 -16.97
C PHE A 4 -15.76 0.97 -16.35
N VAL A 5 -15.41 -0.06 -15.59
CA VAL A 5 -16.31 -0.75 -14.66
C VAL A 5 -15.80 -0.47 -13.25
N PHE A 6 -16.66 0.05 -12.39
CA PHE A 6 -16.36 0.20 -10.98
C PHE A 6 -17.07 -0.90 -10.19
N TYR A 7 -16.30 -1.72 -9.52
CA TYR A 7 -16.80 -2.78 -8.66
C TYR A 7 -15.88 -2.93 -7.45
N ASN A 8 -16.44 -2.72 -6.25
CA ASN A 8 -15.73 -2.95 -5.00
C ASN A 8 -16.68 -3.64 -4.01
N PRO A 9 -16.51 -4.97 -3.79
CA PRO A 9 -17.41 -5.77 -2.98
C PRO A 9 -17.05 -5.77 -1.48
N VAL A 10 -16.05 -5.01 -1.06
CA VAL A 10 -15.53 -5.04 0.31
C VAL A 10 -16.54 -4.42 1.29
N LYS A 11 -16.93 -5.17 2.30
CA LYS A 11 -17.67 -4.63 3.45
C LYS A 11 -16.67 -3.92 4.37
N ILE A 12 -16.79 -2.61 4.49
CA ILE A 12 -16.03 -1.82 5.46
C ILE A 12 -16.85 -1.68 6.75
N ILE A 13 -16.22 -1.98 7.88
CA ILE A 13 -16.71 -1.66 9.23
C ILE A 13 -15.73 -0.65 9.80
N PHE A 14 -16.18 0.59 9.95
CA PHE A 14 -15.33 1.69 10.35
C PHE A 14 -15.80 2.30 11.68
N GLY A 15 -14.88 2.44 12.62
CA GLY A 15 -15.14 3.15 13.87
C GLY A 15 -14.26 2.69 15.03
N ILE A 16 -14.26 3.51 16.08
CA ILE A 16 -13.52 3.26 17.32
C ILE A 16 -14.14 2.05 18.05
N GLY A 17 -13.30 1.07 18.45
CA GLY A 17 -13.74 -0.14 19.16
C GLY A 17 -14.35 -1.22 18.26
N GLU A 18 -14.41 -1.02 16.94
CA GLU A 18 -15.02 -1.95 15.99
C GLU A 18 -14.25 -3.28 15.86
N THR A 19 -13.03 -3.36 16.36
CA THR A 19 -12.24 -4.61 16.48
C THR A 19 -13.04 -5.73 17.14
N THR A 20 -14.00 -5.41 18.03
CA THR A 20 -14.87 -6.39 18.71
C THR A 20 -15.71 -7.22 17.74
N LYS A 21 -15.95 -6.73 16.53
CA LYS A 21 -16.72 -7.45 15.48
C LYS A 21 -15.91 -8.53 14.75
N LEU A 22 -14.58 -8.60 14.97
CA LEU A 22 -13.69 -9.52 14.28
C LEU A 22 -14.19 -10.97 14.33
N GLY A 23 -14.61 -11.44 15.50
CA GLY A 23 -15.08 -12.83 15.67
C GLY A 23 -16.34 -13.14 14.88
N VAL A 24 -17.36 -12.28 14.96
CA VAL A 24 -18.64 -12.47 14.25
C VAL A 24 -18.47 -12.40 12.75
N GLU A 25 -17.71 -11.42 12.26
CA GLU A 25 -17.48 -11.25 10.82
C GLU A 25 -16.63 -12.39 10.25
N THR A 26 -15.63 -12.87 10.98
CA THR A 26 -14.84 -14.04 10.56
C THR A 26 -15.70 -15.30 10.55
N LYS A 27 -16.55 -15.51 11.55
CA LYS A 27 -17.43 -16.68 11.62
C LYS A 27 -18.44 -16.77 10.48
N ALA A 28 -18.80 -15.64 9.91
CA ALA A 28 -19.72 -15.61 8.76
C ALA A 28 -19.06 -16.14 7.46
N ILE A 29 -17.73 -16.32 7.42
CA ILE A 29 -16.99 -16.68 6.21
C ILE A 29 -16.09 -17.91 6.38
N GLY A 30 -15.84 -18.38 7.60
CA GLY A 30 -15.01 -19.55 7.89
C GLY A 30 -15.03 -19.92 9.38
N GLU A 31 -14.43 -21.07 9.70
CA GLU A 31 -14.36 -21.59 11.06
C GLU A 31 -12.92 -21.77 11.57
N ARG A 32 -11.96 -21.91 10.66
CA ARG A 32 -10.55 -22.15 10.96
C ARG A 32 -9.67 -21.09 10.32
N PRO A 33 -9.66 -19.85 10.85
CA PRO A 33 -8.85 -18.78 10.28
C PRO A 33 -7.35 -18.99 10.49
N LEU A 34 -6.56 -18.82 9.42
CA LEU A 34 -5.16 -18.48 9.57
C LEU A 34 -5.08 -17.02 9.96
N VAL A 35 -4.50 -16.70 11.13
CA VAL A 35 -4.37 -15.31 11.60
C VAL A 35 -2.95 -14.83 11.39
N VAL A 36 -2.77 -13.93 10.42
CA VAL A 36 -1.46 -13.46 9.95
C VAL A 36 -1.08 -12.16 10.63
N PHE A 37 0.12 -12.15 11.21
CA PHE A 37 0.69 -11.01 11.93
C PHE A 37 2.06 -10.62 11.37
N GLY A 38 2.48 -9.38 11.62
CA GLY A 38 3.85 -8.93 11.43
C GLY A 38 4.84 -9.59 12.40
N LYS A 39 6.06 -9.06 12.48
CA LYS A 39 7.12 -9.67 13.31
C LYS A 39 6.85 -9.55 14.81
N THR A 40 6.69 -8.34 15.34
CA THR A 40 6.69 -8.10 16.80
C THR A 40 5.56 -7.19 17.28
N SER A 41 5.17 -6.17 16.52
CA SER A 41 4.29 -5.08 16.97
C SER A 41 2.96 -5.56 17.57
N ALA A 42 2.30 -6.55 16.96
CA ALA A 42 1.05 -7.08 17.48
C ALA A 42 1.22 -7.78 18.85
N LYS A 43 2.39 -8.44 19.07
CA LYS A 43 2.73 -9.05 20.38
C LYS A 43 3.07 -7.99 21.42
N GLU A 44 3.84 -6.99 21.06
CA GLU A 44 4.27 -5.91 21.96
C GLU A 44 3.08 -5.09 22.48
N THR A 45 2.06 -4.90 21.64
CA THR A 45 0.81 -4.21 22.00
C THR A 45 -0.25 -5.13 22.62
N GLY A 46 -0.07 -6.45 22.59
CA GLY A 46 -1.07 -7.44 23.01
C GLY A 46 -2.25 -7.58 22.06
N LEU A 47 -2.19 -6.96 20.87
CA LEU A 47 -3.24 -7.02 19.87
C LEU A 47 -3.45 -8.44 19.34
N ASP A 48 -2.39 -9.22 19.18
CA ASP A 48 -2.47 -10.62 18.76
C ASP A 48 -3.33 -11.45 19.72
N SER A 49 -3.05 -11.36 21.02
CA SER A 49 -3.79 -12.07 22.05
C SER A 49 -5.25 -11.62 22.12
N ARG A 50 -5.51 -10.32 21.98
CA ARG A 50 -6.86 -9.74 21.89
C ARG A 50 -7.62 -10.34 20.70
N CYS A 51 -7.05 -10.32 19.51
CA CYS A 51 -7.68 -10.86 18.30
C CYS A 51 -7.94 -12.37 18.40
N LEU A 52 -6.94 -13.14 18.85
CA LEU A 52 -7.08 -14.58 19.02
C LEU A 52 -8.17 -14.95 20.04
N ASN A 53 -8.30 -14.20 21.13
CA ASN A 53 -9.35 -14.42 22.13
C ASN A 53 -10.73 -14.09 21.56
N ILE A 54 -10.92 -12.97 20.87
CA ILE A 54 -12.18 -12.62 20.20
C ILE A 54 -12.64 -13.73 19.25
N LEU A 55 -11.72 -14.27 18.46
CA LEU A 55 -12.01 -15.37 17.53
C LEU A 55 -12.42 -16.64 18.29
N LYS A 56 -11.69 -17.04 19.36
CA LYS A 56 -12.01 -18.21 20.17
C LYS A 56 -13.34 -18.10 20.90
N GLU A 57 -13.66 -16.92 21.44
CA GLU A 57 -14.92 -16.63 22.11
C GLU A 57 -16.13 -16.79 21.18
N CYS A 58 -15.93 -16.55 19.87
CA CYS A 58 -16.94 -16.82 18.84
C CYS A 58 -16.95 -18.31 18.38
N GLY A 59 -16.18 -19.18 19.02
CA GLY A 59 -16.12 -20.62 18.72
C GLY A 59 -15.30 -20.98 17.48
N LEU A 60 -14.42 -20.07 17.04
CA LEU A 60 -13.48 -20.31 15.94
C LEU A 60 -12.22 -21.03 16.43
N LYS A 61 -11.49 -21.65 15.49
CA LYS A 61 -10.20 -22.34 15.75
C LYS A 61 -9.06 -21.60 15.05
N PRO A 62 -8.61 -20.44 15.59
CA PRO A 62 -7.58 -19.64 14.94
C PRO A 62 -6.20 -20.32 15.01
N THR A 63 -5.50 -20.34 13.88
CA THR A 63 -4.09 -20.74 13.77
C THR A 63 -3.26 -19.48 13.56
N PRO A 64 -2.42 -19.05 14.53
CA PRO A 64 -1.61 -17.85 14.37
C PRO A 64 -0.38 -18.10 13.51
N PHE A 65 -0.05 -17.17 12.64
CA PHE A 65 1.19 -17.09 11.89
C PHE A 65 1.85 -15.73 12.10
N TYR A 66 3.13 -15.72 12.44
CA TYR A 66 3.91 -14.50 12.72
C TYR A 66 5.11 -14.41 11.78
N GLY A 67 5.57 -13.21 11.54
CA GLY A 67 6.87 -12.98 10.90
C GLY A 67 6.80 -12.30 9.54
N ILE A 68 5.61 -11.81 9.11
CA ILE A 68 5.54 -11.00 7.88
C ILE A 68 6.43 -9.76 8.06
N GLU A 69 7.37 -9.62 7.13
CA GLU A 69 8.32 -8.51 7.09
C GLU A 69 7.69 -7.25 6.49
N PRO A 70 8.20 -6.05 6.81
CA PRO A 70 8.09 -4.91 5.90
C PRO A 70 8.59 -5.32 4.50
N ASN A 71 7.95 -4.86 3.42
CA ASN A 71 8.18 -5.42 2.09
C ASN A 71 8.06 -6.95 2.09
N PRO A 72 6.84 -7.51 2.16
CA PRO A 72 6.62 -8.93 2.48
C PRO A 72 7.32 -9.83 1.46
N ARG A 73 7.85 -10.96 1.96
CA ARG A 73 8.60 -11.93 1.14
C ARG A 73 7.70 -13.06 0.66
N GLU A 74 7.89 -13.47 -0.59
CA GLU A 74 7.19 -14.64 -1.15
C GLU A 74 7.49 -15.91 -0.33
N SER A 75 8.73 -16.10 0.06
CA SER A 75 9.16 -17.27 0.84
C SER A 75 8.55 -17.34 2.24
N THR A 76 8.26 -16.19 2.87
CA THR A 76 7.54 -16.14 4.15
C THR A 76 6.06 -16.42 3.94
N CYS A 77 5.47 -15.92 2.85
CA CYS A 77 4.09 -16.23 2.50
C CYS A 77 3.90 -17.73 2.18
N ASP A 78 4.82 -18.36 1.48
CA ASP A 78 4.77 -19.82 1.19
C ASP A 78 4.83 -20.66 2.47
N LYS A 79 5.60 -20.22 3.49
CA LYS A 79 5.57 -20.86 4.82
C LYS A 79 4.19 -20.72 5.49
N ALA A 80 3.55 -19.56 5.36
CA ALA A 80 2.21 -19.35 5.89
C ALA A 80 1.16 -20.21 5.18
N VAL A 81 1.32 -20.42 3.86
CA VAL A 81 0.48 -21.33 3.07
C VAL A 81 0.61 -22.77 3.57
N ALA A 82 1.83 -23.23 3.85
CA ALA A 82 2.05 -24.57 4.42
C ALA A 82 1.34 -24.72 5.78
N VAL A 83 1.46 -23.73 6.67
CA VAL A 83 0.75 -23.71 7.97
C VAL A 83 -0.77 -23.71 7.78
N ALA A 84 -1.30 -22.97 6.80
CA ALA A 84 -2.72 -22.96 6.49
C ALA A 84 -3.22 -24.33 6.05
N SER A 85 -2.47 -25.02 5.19
CA SER A 85 -2.78 -26.37 4.69
C SER A 85 -2.72 -27.42 5.80
N GLU A 86 -1.65 -27.42 6.62
CA GLU A 86 -1.47 -28.35 7.74
C GLU A 86 -2.59 -28.27 8.81
N ASN A 87 -3.25 -27.12 8.91
CA ASN A 87 -4.31 -26.85 9.89
C ASN A 87 -5.71 -26.75 9.27
N ASP A 88 -5.86 -27.16 8.00
CA ASP A 88 -7.13 -27.08 7.25
C ASP A 88 -7.79 -25.68 7.36
N CYS A 89 -7.02 -24.61 7.29
CA CYS A 89 -7.56 -23.27 7.38
C CYS A 89 -8.48 -22.98 6.19
N ASP A 90 -9.67 -22.40 6.48
CA ASP A 90 -10.71 -22.14 5.48
C ASP A 90 -10.94 -20.63 5.21
N CYS A 91 -10.24 -19.77 5.95
CA CYS A 91 -10.21 -18.32 5.74
C CYS A 91 -8.90 -17.74 6.27
N VAL A 92 -8.62 -16.48 5.92
CA VAL A 92 -7.43 -15.74 6.35
C VAL A 92 -7.85 -14.45 7.05
N VAL A 93 -7.23 -14.18 8.21
CA VAL A 93 -7.40 -12.91 8.96
C VAL A 93 -6.04 -12.22 8.98
N GLY A 94 -5.93 -11.08 8.31
CA GLY A 94 -4.72 -10.25 8.33
C GLY A 94 -4.82 -9.14 9.38
N VAL A 95 -3.94 -9.15 10.38
CA VAL A 95 -3.88 -8.13 11.45
C VAL A 95 -2.55 -7.40 11.38
N GLY A 96 -2.54 -6.19 10.81
CA GLY A 96 -1.30 -5.43 10.63
C GLY A 96 -1.40 -4.31 9.61
N GLY A 97 -0.26 -3.73 9.25
CA GLY A 97 -0.16 -2.73 8.18
C GLY A 97 -0.22 -3.34 6.78
N GLY A 98 0.04 -2.53 5.76
CA GLY A 98 -0.03 -2.92 4.34
C GLY A 98 0.66 -4.23 4.01
N SER A 99 1.89 -4.44 4.51
CA SER A 99 2.64 -5.68 4.28
C SER A 99 1.92 -6.94 4.75
N VAL A 100 1.26 -6.89 5.92
CA VAL A 100 0.49 -8.02 6.45
C VAL A 100 -0.78 -8.21 5.63
N MET A 101 -1.45 -7.14 5.24
CA MET A 101 -2.66 -7.20 4.43
C MET A 101 -2.39 -7.80 3.04
N ASP A 102 -1.32 -7.35 2.38
CA ASP A 102 -0.89 -7.86 1.07
C ASP A 102 -0.47 -9.32 1.14
N ALA A 103 0.34 -9.69 2.14
CA ALA A 103 0.70 -11.08 2.40
C ALA A 103 -0.55 -11.96 2.61
N SER A 104 -1.51 -11.50 3.41
CA SER A 104 -2.75 -12.25 3.70
C SER A 104 -3.56 -12.55 2.44
N LYS A 105 -3.66 -11.59 1.52
CA LYS A 105 -4.33 -11.76 0.23
C LYS A 105 -3.62 -12.79 -0.67
N LEU A 106 -2.28 -12.73 -0.72
CA LEU A 106 -1.48 -13.65 -1.52
C LEU A 106 -1.44 -15.05 -0.91
N ILE A 107 -1.38 -15.17 0.41
CA ILE A 107 -1.54 -16.45 1.13
C ILE A 107 -2.91 -17.07 0.80
N ALA A 108 -3.97 -16.26 0.80
CA ALA A 108 -5.31 -16.75 0.51
C ALA A 108 -5.46 -17.33 -0.91
N VAL A 109 -4.86 -16.69 -1.91
CA VAL A 109 -4.85 -17.20 -3.29
C VAL A 109 -4.02 -18.46 -3.42
N SER A 110 -2.83 -18.45 -2.83
CA SER A 110 -1.89 -19.58 -2.92
C SER A 110 -2.40 -20.81 -2.19
N ALA A 111 -2.97 -20.63 -0.98
CA ALA A 111 -3.57 -21.73 -0.22
C ALA A 111 -4.77 -22.37 -0.95
N SER A 112 -5.57 -21.58 -1.67
CA SER A 112 -6.70 -22.09 -2.44
C SER A 112 -6.29 -22.81 -3.73
N GLY A 113 -5.22 -22.36 -4.38
CA GLY A 113 -4.78 -22.89 -5.68
C GLY A 113 -3.59 -23.86 -5.59
N GLU A 114 -3.03 -24.08 -4.40
CA GLU A 114 -1.92 -25.00 -4.13
C GLU A 114 -0.67 -24.76 -5.00
N LYS A 115 -0.37 -23.50 -5.31
CA LYS A 115 0.82 -23.10 -6.08
C LYS A 115 1.59 -22.05 -5.31
N PRO A 116 2.94 -21.96 -5.49
CA PRO A 116 3.76 -20.94 -4.85
C PRO A 116 3.26 -19.53 -5.13
N VAL A 117 3.31 -18.65 -4.13
CA VAL A 117 2.86 -17.26 -4.23
C VAL A 117 3.48 -16.55 -5.42
N TRP A 118 4.79 -16.73 -5.64
CA TRP A 118 5.50 -16.01 -6.71
C TRP A 118 5.03 -16.38 -8.11
N SER A 119 4.55 -17.61 -8.34
CA SER A 119 4.03 -18.03 -9.65
C SER A 119 2.76 -17.28 -10.07
N TYR A 120 1.90 -16.90 -9.09
CA TYR A 120 0.76 -16.03 -9.35
C TYR A 120 1.21 -14.61 -9.70
N VAL A 121 2.18 -14.08 -8.98
CA VAL A 121 2.71 -12.73 -9.18
C VAL A 121 3.37 -12.58 -10.55
N LYS A 122 4.10 -13.61 -11.00
CA LYS A 122 4.71 -13.65 -12.34
C LYS A 122 3.71 -14.03 -13.44
N GLN A 123 2.44 -14.27 -13.09
CA GLN A 123 1.38 -14.67 -14.02
C GLN A 123 1.67 -16.01 -14.74
N GLU A 124 2.52 -16.85 -14.17
CA GLU A 124 2.77 -18.22 -14.63
C GLU A 124 1.57 -19.12 -14.36
N VAL A 125 0.83 -18.78 -13.29
CA VAL A 125 -0.42 -19.42 -12.89
C VAL A 125 -1.50 -18.35 -12.75
N LYS A 126 -2.70 -18.63 -13.27
CA LYS A 126 -3.85 -17.77 -13.14
C LYS A 126 -4.57 -18.06 -11.81
N ALA A 127 -4.91 -17.01 -11.07
CA ALA A 127 -5.79 -17.14 -9.92
C ALA A 127 -7.23 -17.45 -10.39
N GLU A 128 -7.83 -18.51 -9.86
CA GLU A 128 -9.20 -18.92 -10.14
C GLU A 128 -10.10 -18.85 -8.89
N SER A 129 -9.48 -18.81 -7.71
CA SER A 129 -10.12 -18.70 -6.40
C SER A 129 -9.16 -18.14 -5.35
N ALA A 130 -9.68 -17.81 -4.18
CA ALA A 130 -8.90 -17.51 -2.98
C ALA A 130 -9.74 -17.88 -1.74
N LEU A 131 -9.07 -18.21 -0.64
CA LEU A 131 -9.73 -18.26 0.66
C LEU A 131 -10.33 -16.90 0.99
N PRO A 132 -11.49 -16.82 1.66
CA PRO A 132 -12.04 -15.53 2.06
C PRO A 132 -11.11 -14.82 3.06
N VAL A 133 -10.98 -13.49 2.92
CA VAL A 133 -10.06 -12.66 3.71
C VAL A 133 -10.84 -11.66 4.56
N VAL A 134 -10.47 -11.55 5.85
CA VAL A 134 -10.81 -10.43 6.74
C VAL A 134 -9.54 -9.64 7.02
N LEU A 135 -9.61 -8.31 6.94
CA LEU A 135 -8.47 -7.45 7.27
C LEU A 135 -8.77 -6.55 8.46
N LEU A 136 -7.76 -6.39 9.31
CA LEU A 136 -7.75 -5.49 10.46
C LEU A 136 -6.50 -4.60 10.34
N PRO A 137 -6.57 -3.46 9.63
CA PRO A 137 -5.44 -2.57 9.43
C PRO A 137 -5.01 -1.88 10.73
N THR A 138 -3.69 -1.81 10.95
CA THR A 138 -3.07 -1.12 12.09
C THR A 138 -2.23 0.09 11.68
N LEU A 139 -2.25 0.44 10.41
CA LEU A 139 -1.55 1.59 9.83
C LEU A 139 -2.38 2.12 8.65
N ALA A 140 -2.58 3.42 8.60
CA ALA A 140 -3.14 4.12 7.45
C ALA A 140 -2.02 4.43 6.44
N ALA A 141 -2.03 3.79 5.28
CA ALA A 141 -1.03 3.97 4.21
C ALA A 141 -1.53 3.42 2.86
N THR A 142 -1.45 2.10 2.68
CA THR A 142 -1.55 1.41 1.40
C THR A 142 -2.95 1.27 0.83
N GLY A 143 -4.01 1.51 1.60
CA GLY A 143 -5.40 1.24 1.18
C GLY A 143 -5.69 -0.22 0.81
N SER A 144 -4.80 -1.16 1.16
CA SER A 144 -4.94 -2.58 0.83
C SER A 144 -6.22 -3.18 1.41
N GLU A 145 -6.75 -2.62 2.47
CA GLU A 145 -8.02 -3.00 3.09
C GLU A 145 -9.24 -2.78 2.18
N PHE A 146 -9.13 -1.96 1.14
CA PHE A 146 -10.26 -1.59 0.28
C PHE A 146 -10.00 -1.77 -1.23
N ASN A 147 -9.10 -2.69 -1.59
CA ASN A 147 -8.81 -2.99 -3.00
C ASN A 147 -8.46 -4.46 -3.24
N ALA A 148 -8.30 -4.83 -4.52
CA ALA A 148 -7.93 -6.16 -4.99
C ALA A 148 -6.45 -6.26 -5.41
N GLY A 149 -5.59 -5.41 -4.87
CA GLY A 149 -4.16 -5.41 -5.11
C GLY A 149 -3.38 -5.98 -3.92
N ALA A 150 -2.18 -6.46 -4.19
CA ALA A 150 -1.19 -6.85 -3.19
C ALA A 150 0.22 -6.71 -3.79
N VAL A 151 1.20 -6.30 -3.00
CA VAL A 151 2.59 -6.16 -3.43
C VAL A 151 3.47 -7.10 -2.63
N ILE A 152 4.39 -7.78 -3.31
CA ILE A 152 5.30 -8.74 -2.69
C ILE A 152 6.69 -8.67 -3.30
N THR A 153 7.69 -9.04 -2.52
CA THR A 153 9.09 -9.00 -2.88
C THR A 153 9.68 -10.41 -2.99
N ASN A 154 10.34 -10.70 -4.12
CA ASN A 154 11.30 -11.78 -4.18
C ASN A 154 12.68 -11.22 -3.82
N TRP A 155 13.14 -11.60 -2.62
CA TRP A 155 14.38 -11.05 -2.09
C TRP A 155 15.64 -11.61 -2.77
N GLU A 156 15.55 -12.79 -3.35
CA GLU A 156 16.68 -13.42 -4.05
C GLU A 156 16.93 -12.76 -5.38
N THR A 157 15.87 -12.52 -6.16
CA THR A 157 15.96 -11.89 -7.49
C THR A 157 15.93 -10.37 -7.45
N LYS A 158 15.68 -9.75 -6.28
CA LYS A 158 15.52 -8.30 -6.10
C LYS A 158 14.39 -7.71 -6.94
N GLU A 159 13.30 -8.44 -7.00
CA GLU A 159 12.09 -8.02 -7.70
C GLU A 159 10.95 -7.72 -6.69
N LYS A 160 10.23 -6.63 -6.89
CA LYS A 160 9.03 -6.28 -6.12
C LYS A 160 7.90 -5.96 -7.09
N PHE A 161 6.86 -6.79 -7.08
CA PHE A 161 5.74 -6.70 -8.00
C PHE A 161 4.40 -6.61 -7.31
N GLY A 162 3.49 -5.86 -7.95
CA GLY A 162 2.07 -5.92 -7.63
C GLY A 162 1.39 -7.10 -8.30
N PHE A 163 0.46 -7.70 -7.57
CA PHE A 163 -0.49 -8.68 -8.07
C PHE A 163 -1.91 -8.12 -7.93
N HIS A 164 -2.75 -8.32 -8.91
CA HIS A 164 -4.14 -7.89 -8.88
C HIS A 164 -5.07 -9.00 -9.35
N SER A 165 -6.11 -9.28 -8.56
CA SER A 165 -7.11 -10.28 -8.91
C SER A 165 -8.45 -9.98 -8.22
N PRO A 166 -9.61 -10.15 -8.89
CA PRO A 166 -10.90 -9.98 -8.26
C PRO A 166 -11.15 -10.96 -7.09
N PHE A 167 -10.40 -12.04 -7.02
CA PHE A 167 -10.53 -13.04 -5.96
C PHE A 167 -9.92 -12.61 -4.62
N ILE A 168 -8.98 -11.64 -4.61
CA ILE A 168 -8.30 -11.17 -3.40
C ILE A 168 -8.91 -9.91 -2.79
N PHE A 169 -10.07 -9.45 -3.26
CA PHE A 169 -10.84 -8.48 -2.49
C PHE A 169 -11.13 -9.04 -1.10
N PRO A 170 -10.83 -8.32 -0.01
CA PRO A 170 -11.28 -8.70 1.32
C PRO A 170 -12.81 -8.84 1.34
N LYS A 171 -13.32 -9.84 2.05
CA LYS A 171 -14.77 -9.94 2.31
C LYS A 171 -15.22 -8.85 3.28
N VAL A 172 -14.40 -8.63 4.30
CA VAL A 172 -14.63 -7.61 5.33
C VAL A 172 -13.30 -6.97 5.69
N SER A 173 -13.31 -5.65 5.86
CA SER A 173 -12.21 -4.92 6.50
C SER A 173 -12.74 -4.13 7.68
N ILE A 174 -12.18 -4.37 8.86
CA ILE A 174 -12.54 -3.70 10.10
C ILE A 174 -11.50 -2.63 10.37
N MET A 175 -11.89 -1.40 10.14
CA MET A 175 -11.02 -0.23 10.26
C MET A 175 -11.29 0.45 11.61
N ASP A 176 -10.51 0.09 12.62
CA ASP A 176 -10.58 0.65 13.95
C ASP A 176 -9.41 1.64 14.15
N PRO A 177 -9.67 2.96 14.16
CA PRO A 177 -8.63 3.96 14.28
C PRO A 177 -7.75 3.85 15.54
N GLU A 178 -8.28 3.27 16.64
CA GLU A 178 -7.49 3.02 17.86
C GLU A 178 -6.26 2.17 17.58
N LEU A 179 -6.35 1.22 16.65
CA LEU A 179 -5.23 0.33 16.33
C LEU A 179 -4.06 1.06 15.67
N THR A 180 -4.33 2.20 15.05
CA THR A 180 -3.29 3.00 14.39
C THR A 180 -2.56 3.93 15.37
N ALA A 181 -3.10 4.14 16.58
CA ALA A 181 -2.52 5.01 17.60
C ALA A 181 -1.16 4.51 18.11
N SER A 182 -0.93 3.20 18.10
CA SER A 182 0.35 2.58 18.50
C SER A 182 1.44 2.65 17.42
N THR A 183 1.12 3.15 16.23
CA THR A 183 2.08 3.26 15.13
C THR A 183 3.14 4.31 15.46
N PRO A 184 4.44 3.98 15.34
CA PRO A 184 5.51 4.95 15.54
C PRO A 184 5.38 6.19 14.64
N PRO A 185 5.77 7.40 15.11
CA PRO A 185 5.60 8.65 14.37
C PRO A 185 6.18 8.60 12.95
N ASN A 186 7.38 8.05 12.77
CA ASN A 186 7.99 7.92 11.45
C ASN A 186 7.17 7.04 10.50
N HIS A 187 6.60 5.92 10.96
CA HIS A 187 5.72 5.09 10.13
C HIS A 187 4.38 5.78 9.85
N THR A 188 3.86 6.58 10.78
CA THR A 188 2.68 7.42 10.56
C THR A 188 2.97 8.45 9.45
N ALA A 189 4.12 9.12 9.51
CA ALA A 189 4.55 10.08 8.50
C ALA A 189 4.71 9.42 7.11
N TYR A 190 5.41 8.29 7.05
CA TYR A 190 5.58 7.52 5.80
C TYR A 190 4.26 7.05 5.21
N GLY A 191 3.33 6.61 6.06
CA GLY A 191 1.98 6.22 5.65
C GLY A 191 1.20 7.38 5.05
N GLY A 192 1.27 8.56 5.67
CA GLY A 192 0.63 9.77 5.14
C GLY A 192 1.19 10.19 3.78
N VAL A 193 2.51 10.12 3.59
CA VAL A 193 3.13 10.38 2.28
C VAL A 193 2.66 9.36 1.23
N ASP A 194 2.58 8.09 1.59
CA ASP A 194 2.08 7.02 0.72
C ASP A 194 0.64 7.28 0.26
N ILE A 195 -0.26 7.68 1.17
CA ILE A 195 -1.64 8.05 0.84
C ILE A 195 -1.68 9.21 -0.17
N ILE A 196 -0.89 10.26 0.05
CA ILE A 196 -0.80 11.40 -0.88
C ILE A 196 -0.35 10.92 -2.26
N ILE A 197 0.72 10.14 -2.33
CA ILE A 197 1.32 9.72 -3.60
C ILE A 197 0.39 8.79 -4.38
N HIS A 198 -0.38 7.93 -3.74
CA HIS A 198 -1.36 7.07 -4.40
C HIS A 198 -2.35 7.84 -5.28
N VAL A 199 -2.81 9.00 -4.83
CA VAL A 199 -3.73 9.84 -5.62
C VAL A 199 -2.99 10.86 -6.48
N LEU A 200 -1.84 11.35 -6.02
CA LEU A 200 -1.06 12.37 -6.72
C LEU A 200 -0.49 11.85 -8.04
N GLU A 201 0.00 10.61 -8.09
CA GLU A 201 0.61 10.07 -9.29
C GLU A 201 -0.37 10.05 -10.47
N THR A 202 -1.55 9.51 -10.27
CA THR A 202 -2.57 9.49 -11.33
C THR A 202 -3.17 10.88 -11.59
N TYR A 203 -3.22 11.75 -10.57
CA TYR A 203 -3.62 13.16 -10.73
C TYR A 203 -2.65 13.93 -11.62
N LEU A 204 -1.34 13.73 -11.46
CA LEU A 204 -0.31 14.43 -12.24
C LEU A 204 -0.09 13.83 -13.63
N THR A 205 -0.30 12.52 -13.80
CA THR A 205 0.12 11.81 -15.02
C THR A 205 -1.04 11.49 -15.96
N THR A 206 -2.27 11.91 -15.66
CA THR A 206 -3.40 11.74 -16.56
C THR A 206 -3.39 12.75 -17.72
N ASP A 207 -3.68 12.25 -18.91
CA ASP A 207 -3.94 13.06 -20.11
C ASP A 207 -5.45 13.36 -20.32
N ASP A 208 -6.31 12.84 -19.46
CA ASP A 208 -7.75 13.08 -19.48
C ASP A 208 -8.10 14.42 -18.82
N GLU A 209 -8.38 15.46 -19.60
CA GLU A 209 -8.72 16.79 -19.09
C GLU A 209 -10.09 16.86 -18.40
N HIS A 210 -10.98 15.91 -18.69
CA HIS A 210 -12.39 15.93 -18.26
C HIS A 210 -12.74 14.84 -17.27
N THR A 211 -11.99 14.78 -16.15
CA THR A 211 -12.25 13.87 -15.03
C THR A 211 -12.34 14.62 -13.69
N PRO A 212 -13.25 15.61 -13.57
CA PRO A 212 -13.28 16.48 -12.38
C PRO A 212 -13.66 15.75 -11.10
N VAL A 213 -14.48 14.71 -11.16
CA VAL A 213 -14.84 13.92 -9.96
C VAL A 213 -13.59 13.25 -9.38
N GLN A 214 -12.79 12.62 -10.23
CA GLN A 214 -11.54 11.99 -9.79
C GLN A 214 -10.52 13.01 -9.26
N ASP A 215 -10.44 14.19 -9.91
CA ASP A 215 -9.59 15.28 -9.43
C ASP A 215 -10.03 15.77 -8.05
N TYR A 216 -11.32 16.05 -7.84
CA TYR A 216 -11.83 16.49 -6.53
C TYR A 216 -11.65 15.45 -5.42
N VAL A 217 -11.84 14.15 -5.74
CA VAL A 217 -11.55 13.08 -4.77
C VAL A 217 -10.07 13.07 -4.42
N SER A 218 -9.18 13.16 -5.40
CA SER A 218 -7.72 13.19 -5.19
C SER A 218 -7.29 14.41 -4.36
N GLU A 219 -7.78 15.60 -4.72
CA GLU A 219 -7.53 16.86 -4.00
C GLU A 219 -8.05 16.79 -2.57
N GLY A 220 -9.24 16.22 -2.35
CA GLY A 220 -9.83 16.04 -1.03
C GLY A 220 -8.97 15.11 -0.15
N VAL A 221 -8.51 13.98 -0.70
CA VAL A 221 -7.61 13.05 0.01
C VAL A 221 -6.30 13.75 0.39
N MET A 222 -5.63 14.41 -0.56
CA MET A 222 -4.36 15.11 -0.30
C MET A 222 -4.51 16.18 0.79
N LYS A 223 -5.52 17.03 0.69
CA LYS A 223 -5.81 18.08 1.68
C LYS A 223 -6.10 17.50 3.07
N THR A 224 -6.90 16.45 3.13
CA THR A 224 -7.20 15.75 4.40
C THR A 224 -5.91 15.24 5.05
N VAL A 225 -5.03 14.58 4.27
CA VAL A 225 -3.77 14.10 4.83
C VAL A 225 -2.87 15.25 5.26
N MET A 226 -2.74 16.32 4.46
CA MET A 226 -1.93 17.48 4.81
C MET A 226 -2.42 18.20 6.08
N GLU A 227 -3.73 18.18 6.35
CA GLU A 227 -4.34 18.77 7.55
C GLU A 227 -4.15 17.88 8.79
N TYR A 228 -4.43 16.59 8.68
CA TYR A 228 -4.54 15.70 9.85
C TYR A 228 -3.25 14.93 10.16
N LEU A 229 -2.34 14.75 9.21
CA LEU A 229 -1.08 14.05 9.47
C LEU A 229 -0.20 14.77 10.50
N PRO A 230 0.04 16.10 10.42
CA PRO A 230 0.77 16.82 11.46
C PRO A 230 0.12 16.68 12.84
N GLN A 231 -1.23 16.68 12.92
CA GLN A 231 -1.95 16.52 14.18
C GLN A 231 -1.70 15.14 14.79
N ALA A 232 -1.80 14.07 13.98
CA ALA A 232 -1.51 12.70 14.42
C ALA A 232 -0.03 12.49 14.82
N LEU A 233 0.89 13.29 14.30
CA LEU A 233 2.31 13.26 14.68
C LEU A 233 2.58 14.00 16.00
N ILE A 234 1.86 15.11 16.27
CA ILE A 234 1.95 15.87 17.53
C ILE A 234 1.29 15.08 18.65
N GLU A 235 0.09 14.56 18.41
CA GLU A 235 -0.67 13.77 19.38
C GLU A 235 -1.02 12.40 18.79
N GLY A 236 -0.18 11.40 19.07
CA GLY A 236 -0.31 10.06 18.52
C GLY A 236 -1.67 9.38 18.78
N ASN A 237 -2.35 9.80 19.86
CA ASN A 237 -3.67 9.29 20.27
C ASN A 237 -4.84 10.19 19.83
N ASP A 238 -4.62 11.17 18.96
CA ASP A 238 -5.73 11.92 18.36
C ASP A 238 -6.55 11.01 17.44
N LEU A 239 -7.60 10.42 17.97
CA LEU A 239 -8.48 9.49 17.25
C LEU A 239 -9.25 10.17 16.10
N THR A 240 -9.44 11.49 16.15
CA THR A 240 -10.01 12.24 15.04
C THR A 240 -9.04 12.24 13.86
N ALA A 241 -7.80 12.65 14.09
CA ALA A 241 -6.77 12.64 13.07
C ALA A 241 -6.51 11.21 12.53
N ARG A 242 -6.41 10.21 13.41
CA ARG A 242 -6.27 8.80 13.02
C ARG A 242 -7.43 8.30 12.16
N SER A 243 -8.66 8.70 12.47
CA SER A 243 -9.85 8.34 11.69
C SER A 243 -9.81 8.94 10.29
N GLN A 244 -9.45 10.23 10.17
CA GLN A 244 -9.34 10.88 8.86
C GLN A 244 -8.26 10.25 7.98
N LEU A 245 -7.08 9.98 8.55
CA LEU A 245 -6.00 9.29 7.83
C LEU A 245 -6.40 7.88 7.41
N SER A 246 -7.05 7.11 8.28
CA SER A 246 -7.50 5.75 7.95
C SER A 246 -8.49 5.75 6.79
N TRP A 247 -9.49 6.67 6.81
CA TRP A 247 -10.46 6.74 5.74
C TRP A 247 -9.84 7.26 4.43
N ALA A 248 -8.95 8.26 4.51
CA ALA A 248 -8.19 8.76 3.35
C ALA A 248 -7.36 7.65 2.69
N SER A 249 -6.71 6.78 3.49
CA SER A 249 -5.97 5.60 3.00
C SER A 249 -6.86 4.66 2.18
N ALA A 250 -8.02 4.26 2.74
CA ALA A 250 -8.94 3.38 2.04
C ALA A 250 -9.45 3.99 0.72
N VAL A 251 -9.82 5.28 0.73
CA VAL A 251 -10.33 5.98 -0.46
C VAL A 251 -9.26 6.11 -1.53
N ALA A 252 -7.99 6.37 -1.15
CA ALA A 252 -6.90 6.64 -2.08
C ALA A 252 -6.70 5.51 -3.13
N LEU A 253 -6.85 4.25 -2.75
CA LEU A 253 -6.72 3.09 -3.64
C LEU A 253 -8.01 2.29 -3.85
N SER A 254 -9.17 2.88 -3.53
CA SER A 254 -10.49 2.26 -3.78
C SER A 254 -10.86 2.11 -5.25
N GLY A 255 -10.14 2.76 -6.15
CA GLY A 255 -10.47 2.97 -7.55
C GLY A 255 -11.23 4.27 -7.83
N MET A 256 -11.84 4.90 -6.83
CA MET A 256 -12.56 6.18 -7.02
C MET A 256 -11.69 7.28 -7.63
N PRO A 257 -10.43 7.50 -7.17
CA PRO A 257 -9.58 8.53 -7.76
C PRO A 257 -9.09 8.21 -9.17
N ASN A 258 -9.08 6.93 -9.57
CA ASN A 258 -8.32 6.47 -10.73
C ASN A 258 -9.19 5.96 -11.89
N ASN A 259 -10.41 5.51 -11.62
CA ASN A 259 -11.27 4.93 -12.65
C ASN A 259 -11.66 5.93 -13.72
N GLY A 260 -11.63 5.48 -14.98
CA GLY A 260 -12.04 6.26 -16.15
C GLY A 260 -11.03 7.31 -16.60
N ARG A 261 -9.79 7.29 -16.07
CA ARG A 261 -8.70 8.13 -16.57
C ARG A 261 -7.41 7.33 -16.82
N SER A 262 -6.52 7.90 -17.61
CA SER A 262 -5.15 7.44 -17.75
C SER A 262 -4.32 7.86 -16.53
N GLY A 263 -3.09 7.44 -16.53
CA GLY A 263 -2.11 7.74 -15.50
C GLY A 263 -1.44 6.48 -15.02
N GLY A 264 -0.31 6.62 -14.36
CA GLY A 264 0.51 5.51 -13.91
C GLY A 264 1.09 5.74 -12.52
N PHE A 265 1.61 4.68 -11.94
CA PHE A 265 2.24 4.67 -10.63
C PHE A 265 3.77 4.79 -10.74
N LEU A 266 4.24 5.89 -11.33
CA LEU A 266 5.64 6.12 -11.66
C LEU A 266 6.56 6.07 -10.42
N MET A 267 6.22 6.83 -9.37
CA MET A 267 7.00 6.87 -8.14
C MET A 267 7.00 5.51 -7.44
N HIS A 268 5.85 4.82 -7.40
CA HIS A 268 5.76 3.48 -6.85
C HIS A 268 6.64 2.48 -7.60
N TRP A 269 6.65 2.50 -8.94
CA TRP A 269 7.53 1.62 -9.71
C TRP A 269 9.01 1.89 -9.43
N MET A 270 9.39 3.16 -9.31
CA MET A 270 10.76 3.55 -8.97
C MET A 270 11.11 3.14 -7.54
N GLU A 271 10.20 3.34 -6.58
CA GLU A 271 10.39 2.96 -5.19
C GLU A 271 10.50 1.44 -5.01
N HIS A 272 9.70 0.66 -5.73
CA HIS A 272 9.76 -0.80 -5.70
C HIS A 272 11.16 -1.32 -6.01
N ILE A 273 11.86 -0.71 -6.97
CA ILE A 273 13.25 -1.05 -7.27
C ILE A 273 14.17 -0.71 -6.08
N MET A 274 13.99 0.47 -5.46
CA MET A 274 14.81 0.88 -4.31
C MET A 274 14.63 -0.06 -3.12
N SER A 275 13.39 -0.36 -2.74
CA SER A 275 13.09 -1.23 -1.59
C SER A 275 13.40 -2.70 -1.85
N ALA A 276 13.31 -3.20 -3.08
CA ALA A 276 13.75 -4.54 -3.45
C ALA A 276 15.26 -4.74 -3.24
N HIS A 277 16.06 -3.70 -3.43
CA HIS A 277 17.50 -3.76 -3.22
C HIS A 277 17.93 -3.48 -1.77
N TYR A 278 17.30 -2.50 -1.11
CA TYR A 278 17.78 -1.93 0.16
C TYR A 278 16.85 -2.14 1.36
N ASP A 279 15.69 -2.75 1.15
CA ASP A 279 14.68 -3.00 2.20
C ASP A 279 14.28 -1.74 3.00
N ILE A 280 14.31 -0.58 2.35
CA ILE A 280 13.89 0.67 2.95
C ILE A 280 12.37 0.68 3.22
N PRO A 281 11.89 1.44 4.21
CA PRO A 281 10.46 1.68 4.36
C PRO A 281 9.86 2.30 3.10
N HIS A 282 8.78 1.72 2.60
CA HIS A 282 8.15 2.12 1.34
C HIS A 282 7.85 3.61 1.25
N GLY A 283 7.12 4.16 2.23
CA GLY A 283 6.78 5.59 2.24
C GLY A 283 7.99 6.53 2.40
N LEU A 284 9.12 6.06 2.96
CA LEU A 284 10.37 6.83 2.98
C LEU A 284 10.98 6.94 1.58
N GLY A 285 11.01 5.84 0.83
CA GLY A 285 11.46 5.85 -0.56
C GLY A 285 10.58 6.74 -1.44
N LEU A 286 9.26 6.68 -1.23
CA LEU A 286 8.30 7.57 -1.91
C LEU A 286 8.52 9.05 -1.56
N ALA A 287 8.74 9.38 -0.27
CA ALA A 287 9.03 10.74 0.17
C ALA A 287 10.28 11.33 -0.52
N TYR A 288 11.32 10.50 -0.67
CA TYR A 288 12.52 10.88 -1.40
C TYR A 288 12.25 11.19 -2.88
N LEU A 289 11.45 10.34 -3.55
CA LEU A 289 11.16 10.48 -4.98
C LEU A 289 10.19 11.61 -5.31
N LEU A 290 9.41 12.08 -4.34
CA LEU A 290 8.31 13.02 -4.56
C LEU A 290 8.78 14.34 -5.17
N LEU A 291 9.72 15.04 -4.54
CA LEU A 291 10.15 16.36 -5.01
C LEU A 291 10.80 16.32 -6.40
N PRO A 292 11.77 15.45 -6.69
CA PRO A 292 12.36 15.38 -8.03
C PRO A 292 11.35 14.91 -9.09
N THR A 293 10.30 14.16 -8.72
CA THR A 293 9.24 13.81 -9.66
C THR A 293 8.31 15.00 -9.93
N LEU A 294 8.02 15.83 -8.94
CA LEU A 294 7.26 17.07 -9.15
C LEU A 294 8.00 18.01 -10.11
N GLU A 295 9.31 18.20 -9.93
CA GLU A 295 10.15 19.00 -10.83
C GLU A 295 10.18 18.42 -12.26
N TYR A 296 10.17 17.07 -12.38
CA TYR A 296 10.04 16.39 -13.67
C TYR A 296 8.69 16.69 -14.34
N VAL A 297 7.59 16.60 -13.60
CA VAL A 297 6.24 16.85 -14.12
C VAL A 297 6.07 18.33 -14.47
N GLU A 298 6.53 19.26 -13.64
CA GLU A 298 6.52 20.72 -13.93
C GLU A 298 7.12 21.00 -15.31
N LYS A 299 8.27 20.41 -15.59
CA LYS A 299 8.99 20.63 -16.83
C LYS A 299 8.34 19.99 -18.07
N HIS A 300 7.77 18.80 -17.91
CA HIS A 300 7.31 17.97 -19.04
C HIS A 300 5.79 17.95 -19.20
N PHE A 301 5.04 18.31 -18.16
CA PHE A 301 3.58 18.38 -18.16
C PHE A 301 3.06 19.52 -17.28
N PRO A 302 3.40 20.78 -17.61
CA PRO A 302 3.17 21.93 -16.74
C PRO A 302 1.71 22.18 -16.39
N SER A 303 0.77 21.90 -17.30
CA SER A 303 -0.66 22.13 -17.03
C SER A 303 -1.20 21.34 -15.84
N ARG A 304 -0.75 20.08 -15.66
CA ARG A 304 -1.15 19.27 -14.51
C ARG A 304 -0.43 19.68 -13.24
N PHE A 305 0.82 20.11 -13.35
CA PHE A 305 1.56 20.69 -12.23
C PHE A 305 0.94 21.99 -11.74
N GLU A 306 0.62 22.94 -12.63
CA GLU A 306 -0.06 24.19 -12.30
C GLU A 306 -1.40 23.94 -11.60
N LYS A 307 -2.16 22.94 -12.06
CA LYS A 307 -3.42 22.53 -11.41
C LYS A 307 -3.18 22.01 -9.99
N PHE A 308 -2.14 21.20 -9.79
CA PHE A 308 -1.75 20.73 -8.46
C PHE A 308 -1.38 21.88 -7.53
N VAL A 309 -0.53 22.80 -7.98
CA VAL A 309 -0.12 24.00 -7.21
C VAL A 309 -1.33 24.84 -6.83
N SER A 310 -2.22 25.10 -7.78
CA SER A 310 -3.40 25.95 -7.54
C SER A 310 -4.43 25.34 -6.60
N ASN A 311 -4.60 24.01 -6.65
CA ASN A 311 -5.71 23.35 -5.98
C ASN A 311 -5.31 22.62 -4.70
N VAL A 312 -4.02 22.30 -4.51
CA VAL A 312 -3.55 21.51 -3.37
C VAL A 312 -2.52 22.29 -2.55
N THR A 313 -1.32 22.50 -3.08
CA THR A 313 -0.25 23.24 -2.39
C THR A 313 0.85 23.66 -3.36
N ASP A 314 1.46 24.82 -3.10
CA ASP A 314 2.69 25.30 -3.71
C ASP A 314 3.94 25.00 -2.87
N ASP A 315 3.78 24.49 -1.64
CA ASP A 315 4.87 24.19 -0.69
C ASP A 315 4.88 22.72 -0.21
N MET A 316 4.99 21.78 -1.16
CA MET A 316 5.15 20.37 -0.81
C MET A 316 6.46 20.10 -0.04
N ARG A 317 7.52 20.88 -0.31
CA ARG A 317 8.79 20.76 0.42
C ARG A 317 8.64 21.16 1.88
N GLY A 318 7.96 22.28 2.17
CA GLY A 318 7.67 22.70 3.54
C GLY A 318 6.81 21.67 4.27
N PHE A 319 5.80 21.10 3.58
CA PHE A 319 5.00 20.03 4.15
C PHE A 319 5.85 18.80 4.54
N LEU A 320 6.69 18.28 3.63
CA LEU A 320 7.59 17.17 3.94
C LEU A 320 8.56 17.48 5.08
N GLY A 321 9.05 18.72 5.17
CA GLY A 321 9.88 19.20 6.27
C GLY A 321 9.14 19.20 7.61
N SER A 322 7.87 19.60 7.61
CA SER A 322 7.04 19.67 8.82
C SER A 322 6.71 18.30 9.44
N ILE A 323 6.79 17.23 8.65
CA ILE A 323 6.52 15.85 9.06
C ILE A 323 7.79 14.99 9.13
N ASP A 324 8.98 15.60 9.08
CA ASP A 324 10.30 14.93 9.12
C ASP A 324 10.49 13.85 8.03
N CYS A 325 9.98 14.13 6.81
CA CYS A 325 10.08 13.22 5.65
C CYS A 325 11.06 13.71 4.57
N LEU A 326 11.80 14.79 4.80
CA LEU A 326 12.91 15.17 3.92
C LEU A 326 14.09 14.24 4.17
N THR A 327 14.54 13.55 3.13
CA THR A 327 15.62 12.57 3.23
C THR A 327 16.51 12.58 1.99
N SER A 328 17.62 11.85 2.05
CA SER A 328 18.59 11.69 0.97
C SER A 328 18.98 10.21 0.77
N LEU A 329 19.53 9.87 -0.40
CA LEU A 329 20.09 8.54 -0.64
C LEU A 329 21.11 8.15 0.43
N LYS A 330 21.93 9.12 0.89
CA LYS A 330 22.96 8.89 1.90
C LYS A 330 22.35 8.49 3.26
N GLU A 331 21.29 9.17 3.69
CA GLU A 331 20.58 8.86 4.94
C GLU A 331 19.88 7.50 4.87
N MET A 332 19.39 7.12 3.70
CA MET A 332 18.84 5.78 3.44
C MET A 332 19.92 4.69 3.27
N GLY A 333 21.23 5.05 3.33
CA GLY A 333 22.33 4.11 3.11
C GLY A 333 22.50 3.65 1.65
N ILE A 334 21.96 4.40 0.69
CA ILE A 334 21.98 4.06 -0.73
C ILE A 334 23.07 4.86 -1.43
N PRO A 335 24.11 4.22 -1.99
CA PRO A 335 25.14 4.93 -2.76
C PRO A 335 24.57 5.48 -4.07
N GLU A 336 24.93 6.73 -4.45
CA GLU A 336 24.48 7.37 -5.72
C GLU A 336 24.76 6.52 -6.97
N ARG A 337 25.84 5.73 -6.98
CA ARG A 337 26.14 4.82 -8.11
C ARG A 337 25.03 3.80 -8.40
N MET A 338 24.15 3.52 -7.42
CA MET A 338 23.03 2.61 -7.59
C MET A 338 21.95 3.15 -8.52
N ALA A 339 21.87 4.47 -8.72
CA ALA A 339 20.90 5.06 -9.65
C ALA A 339 20.97 4.46 -11.06
N THR A 340 22.17 4.14 -11.55
CA THR A 340 22.33 3.49 -12.87
C THR A 340 21.79 2.05 -12.86
N ARG A 341 21.98 1.30 -11.77
CA ARG A 341 21.43 -0.04 -11.60
C ARG A 341 19.91 0.02 -11.49
N PHE A 342 19.36 0.91 -10.67
CA PHE A 342 17.92 1.11 -10.52
C PHE A 342 17.22 1.45 -11.84
N VAL A 343 17.84 2.31 -12.67
CA VAL A 343 17.33 2.59 -14.02
C VAL A 343 17.32 1.34 -14.88
N GLY A 344 18.38 0.52 -14.83
CA GLY A 344 18.45 -0.75 -15.56
C GLY A 344 17.27 -1.66 -15.21
N ASP A 345 17.11 -1.94 -13.92
CA ASP A 345 16.09 -2.85 -13.41
C ASP A 345 14.66 -2.29 -13.63
N LEU A 346 14.45 -0.98 -13.47
CA LEU A 346 13.16 -0.32 -13.74
C LEU A 346 12.76 -0.52 -15.21
N PHE A 347 13.68 -0.27 -16.14
CA PHE A 347 13.38 -0.38 -17.56
C PHE A 347 13.27 -1.84 -18.04
N GLU A 348 13.99 -2.77 -17.44
CA GLU A 348 13.83 -4.20 -17.68
C GLU A 348 12.44 -4.69 -17.24
N GLN A 349 11.95 -4.21 -16.09
CA GLN A 349 10.71 -4.70 -15.49
C GLN A 349 9.45 -3.98 -16.00
N LYS A 350 9.53 -2.72 -16.40
CA LYS A 350 8.36 -1.86 -16.65
C LYS A 350 8.33 -1.20 -18.02
N ALA A 351 9.44 -1.15 -18.76
CA ALA A 351 9.46 -0.45 -20.04
C ALA A 351 8.72 -1.25 -21.13
N ILE A 352 7.99 -0.53 -21.96
CA ILE A 352 7.43 -1.01 -23.23
C ILE A 352 8.20 -0.28 -24.32
N GLU A 353 8.83 -1.02 -25.25
CA GLU A 353 9.65 -0.46 -26.32
C GLU A 353 10.72 0.55 -25.84
N GLY A 354 11.29 0.30 -24.64
CA GLY A 354 12.35 1.14 -24.06
C GLY A 354 11.86 2.44 -23.40
N ILE A 355 10.57 2.62 -23.20
CA ILE A 355 9.95 3.78 -22.55
C ILE A 355 9.06 3.29 -21.41
N ILE A 356 9.12 3.95 -20.27
CA ILE A 356 8.11 3.75 -19.21
C ILE A 356 6.84 4.51 -19.61
N PRO A 357 5.71 3.80 -19.80
CA PRO A 357 4.45 4.43 -20.19
C PRO A 357 3.95 5.43 -19.14
N GLY A 358 3.37 6.52 -19.59
CA GLY A 358 2.79 7.55 -18.73
C GLY A 358 2.76 8.89 -19.48
N ASN A 359 2.24 9.90 -18.81
CA ASN A 359 2.32 11.28 -19.28
C ASN A 359 2.82 12.15 -18.13
N PRO A 360 4.04 12.69 -18.20
CA PRO A 360 5.01 12.51 -19.30
C PRO A 360 5.63 11.10 -19.34
N GLN A 361 6.05 10.66 -20.52
CA GLN A 361 6.80 9.41 -20.68
C GLN A 361 8.16 9.51 -20.00
N LEU A 362 8.54 8.53 -19.18
CA LEU A 362 9.80 8.54 -18.48
C LEU A 362 10.91 7.92 -19.35
N THR A 363 11.97 8.69 -19.60
CA THR A 363 13.19 8.23 -20.24
C THR A 363 14.21 7.72 -19.21
N LYS A 364 15.22 6.93 -19.68
CA LYS A 364 16.31 6.49 -18.78
C LYS A 364 17.06 7.65 -18.13
N GLU A 365 17.28 8.73 -18.87
CA GLU A 365 17.95 9.93 -18.33
C GLU A 365 17.06 10.62 -17.28
N GLY A 366 15.77 10.77 -17.57
CA GLY A 366 14.80 11.32 -16.62
C GLY A 366 14.75 10.49 -15.32
N ALA A 367 14.61 9.17 -15.43
CA ALA A 367 14.65 8.26 -14.29
C ALA A 367 15.93 8.39 -13.46
N LYS A 368 17.09 8.47 -14.14
CA LYS A 368 18.38 8.62 -13.46
C LYS A 368 18.46 9.92 -12.67
N ARG A 369 17.99 11.02 -13.24
CA ARG A 369 17.97 12.33 -12.57
C ARG A 369 17.04 12.33 -11.36
N ILE A 370 15.83 11.72 -11.47
CA ILE A 370 14.92 11.56 -10.34
C ILE A 370 15.57 10.73 -9.23
N TYR A 371 16.17 9.57 -9.55
CA TYR A 371 16.89 8.76 -8.57
C TYR A 371 18.08 9.46 -7.90
N LEU A 372 18.68 10.45 -8.55
CA LEU A 372 19.75 11.26 -7.97
C LEU A 372 19.25 12.50 -7.21
N GLY A 373 17.95 12.77 -7.22
CA GLY A 373 17.39 13.99 -6.64
C GLY A 373 17.85 15.28 -7.37
N LYS A 374 18.11 15.20 -8.68
CA LYS A 374 18.72 16.26 -9.49
C LYS A 374 17.84 16.57 -10.70
N TYR A 375 16.66 17.02 -10.48
CA TYR A 375 15.78 17.37 -11.60
C TYR A 375 15.62 18.87 -11.78
#